data_bf522c0b35bf0b88b56f5ba77061a323
#
_entry.id   bf522c0b35bf0b88b56f5ba77061a323
#
_cell.length_a   1.000
_cell.length_b   1.000
_cell.length_c   1.000
_cell.angle_alpha   90.00
_cell.angle_beta   90.00
_cell.angle_gamma   90.00
#
_symmetry.space_group_name_H-M   'P 1'
#
loop_
_entity.id
_entity.type
_entity.pdbx_description
1 polymer ?
#
loop_
_entity_poly.entity_id
_entity_poly.type
_entity_poly.pdbx_seq_one_letter_code
_entity_poly.pdbx_strand_id
1 'polypeptide(L)'
;ILDPDTFFLELYNMANYLVEDSNHDTSIPGANLIAGIGYISGVKCMIMIDDSGIKAGAASEATIDKALGCLDIALKQKLPCVHLVESAGVDLPNYSVKLWSKFGSVFYKKAKLSAAGIPVIAILHGFSTAGGAYQIGMSDYVIGVKGNGMAALAGSALLKAATGENASNSDIGGVEMHSVVTGSVEYLVNDDAESIVTVRKLIDQLNWNENDAQKTTLNFEEPEYPIEDLAGIVPTDYSKGYDVREVIARL
;
A
#
# COMPACT_ATOMS: atom_id res chain seq x y z
N ILE A 1 -12.79 -10.63 2.38
CA ILE A 1 -11.75 -10.20 3.32
C ILE A 1 -12.27 -10.13 4.75
N LEU A 2 -13.50 -9.68 4.95
CA LEU A 2 -14.13 -9.53 6.27
C LEU A 2 -14.39 -10.88 6.96
N ASP A 3 -14.44 -10.84 8.27
CA ASP A 3 -14.87 -12.00 9.05
C ASP A 3 -16.36 -12.26 8.83
N PRO A 4 -16.80 -13.53 8.80
CA PRO A 4 -18.22 -13.87 8.71
C PRO A 4 -19.01 -13.22 9.87
N ASP A 5 -20.23 -12.84 9.58
CA ASP A 5 -21.19 -12.29 10.56
C ASP A 5 -20.71 -11.01 11.28
N THR A 6 -19.70 -10.31 10.73
CA THR A 6 -19.24 -9.03 11.25
C THR A 6 -19.73 -7.86 10.41
N PHE A 7 -19.82 -6.68 11.03
CA PHE A 7 -20.23 -5.45 10.38
C PHE A 7 -19.07 -4.85 9.56
N PHE A 8 -19.40 -4.31 8.37
CA PHE A 8 -18.57 -3.32 7.68
C PHE A 8 -19.21 -1.95 7.81
N LEU A 9 -18.55 -1.05 8.52
CA LEU A 9 -18.97 0.35 8.62
C LEU A 9 -18.32 1.13 7.47
N GLU A 10 -19.02 1.27 6.37
CA GLU A 10 -18.55 2.10 5.26
C GLU A 10 -18.50 3.57 5.66
N LEU A 11 -17.40 4.24 5.32
CA LEU A 11 -17.14 5.64 5.62
C LEU A 11 -17.16 6.48 4.34
N TYR A 12 -17.67 7.70 4.44
CA TYR A 12 -17.72 8.66 3.33
C TYR A 12 -18.37 8.10 2.05
N ASN A 13 -19.41 7.28 2.21
CA ASN A 13 -20.11 6.65 1.11
C ASN A 13 -20.82 7.64 0.16
N MET A 14 -21.02 8.89 0.59
CA MET A 14 -21.57 9.98 -0.24
C MET A 14 -20.48 10.90 -0.81
N ALA A 15 -19.18 10.58 -0.65
CA ALA A 15 -18.11 11.37 -1.25
C ALA A 15 -18.32 11.47 -2.77
N ASN A 16 -18.11 12.65 -3.35
CA ASN A 16 -18.34 12.97 -4.76
C ASN A 16 -19.79 13.02 -5.23
N TYR A 17 -20.77 12.52 -4.46
CA TYR A 17 -22.16 12.51 -4.91
C TYR A 17 -22.65 13.94 -5.15
N LEU A 18 -23.10 14.21 -6.39
CA LEU A 18 -23.56 15.53 -6.87
C LEU A 18 -22.50 16.65 -6.81
N VAL A 19 -21.21 16.30 -6.70
CA VAL A 19 -20.10 17.28 -6.65
C VAL A 19 -19.50 17.51 -8.03
N GLU A 20 -18.96 16.46 -8.66
CA GLU A 20 -18.43 16.54 -10.03
C GLU A 20 -19.54 16.47 -11.10
N ASP A 21 -20.55 15.68 -10.83
CA ASP A 21 -21.74 15.52 -11.67
C ASP A 21 -22.99 15.85 -10.87
N SER A 22 -23.73 16.88 -11.27
CA SER A 22 -24.96 17.31 -10.61
C SER A 22 -26.20 16.49 -10.97
N ASN A 23 -26.09 15.52 -11.87
CA ASN A 23 -27.18 14.65 -12.25
C ASN A 23 -27.30 13.46 -11.30
N HIS A 24 -28.44 13.29 -10.65
CA HIS A 24 -28.71 12.21 -9.71
C HIS A 24 -28.57 10.81 -10.30
N ASP A 25 -28.84 10.65 -11.60
CA ASP A 25 -28.86 9.35 -12.27
C ASP A 25 -27.47 8.89 -12.72
N THR A 26 -26.52 9.83 -12.85
CA THR A 26 -25.17 9.55 -13.35
C THR A 26 -24.07 9.88 -12.34
N SER A 27 -24.38 10.62 -11.30
CA SER A 27 -23.44 10.94 -10.22
C SER A 27 -23.07 9.69 -9.42
N ILE A 28 -21.79 9.46 -9.26
CA ILE A 28 -21.25 8.28 -8.58
C ILE A 28 -20.91 8.63 -7.12
N PRO A 29 -21.65 8.06 -6.14
CA PRO A 29 -21.34 8.24 -4.74
C PRO A 29 -20.13 7.40 -4.31
N GLY A 30 -19.39 7.86 -3.30
CA GLY A 30 -18.24 7.15 -2.75
C GLY A 30 -16.93 7.40 -3.46
N ALA A 31 -16.92 8.22 -4.51
CA ALA A 31 -15.80 8.42 -5.43
C ALA A 31 -15.34 7.08 -6.03
N ASN A 32 -14.05 6.88 -6.27
CA ASN A 32 -13.49 5.59 -6.72
C ASN A 32 -12.73 4.86 -5.61
N LEU A 33 -13.21 4.99 -4.37
CA LEU A 33 -12.60 4.38 -3.20
C LEU A 33 -13.69 3.85 -2.27
N ILE A 34 -13.77 2.54 -2.09
CA ILE A 34 -14.56 1.94 -1.01
C ILE A 34 -13.70 1.94 0.24
N ALA A 35 -14.18 2.53 1.33
CA ALA A 35 -13.40 2.57 2.57
C ALA A 35 -14.29 2.47 3.80
N GLY A 36 -13.80 1.79 4.82
CA GLY A 36 -14.56 1.58 6.05
C GLY A 36 -13.81 0.79 7.11
N ILE A 37 -14.51 0.55 8.20
CA ILE A 37 -14.01 -0.23 9.33
C ILE A 37 -14.69 -1.60 9.33
N GLY A 38 -13.90 -2.65 9.40
CA GLY A 38 -14.37 -4.03 9.47
C GLY A 38 -13.42 -4.91 10.26
N TYR A 39 -13.78 -6.17 10.42
CA TYR A 39 -12.95 -7.14 11.15
C TYR A 39 -12.28 -8.11 10.17
N ILE A 40 -10.99 -8.31 10.38
CA ILE A 40 -10.15 -9.28 9.66
C ILE A 40 -9.44 -10.13 10.71
N SER A 41 -9.72 -11.43 10.75
CA SER A 41 -9.17 -12.37 11.73
C SER A 41 -9.33 -11.86 13.18
N GLY A 42 -10.52 -11.34 13.53
CA GLY A 42 -10.84 -10.80 14.86
C GLY A 42 -10.25 -9.42 15.16
N VAL A 43 -9.45 -8.85 14.27
CA VAL A 43 -8.82 -7.54 14.43
C VAL A 43 -9.63 -6.47 13.71
N LYS A 44 -9.95 -5.37 14.39
CA LYS A 44 -10.60 -4.21 13.79
C LYS A 44 -9.60 -3.46 12.90
N CYS A 45 -9.90 -3.36 11.61
CA CYS A 45 -9.03 -2.76 10.60
C CYS A 45 -9.72 -1.61 9.87
N MET A 46 -8.93 -0.65 9.39
CA MET A 46 -9.32 0.25 8.31
C MET A 46 -9.08 -0.48 6.99
N ILE A 47 -10.12 -0.61 6.18
CA ILE A 47 -10.08 -1.28 4.88
C ILE A 47 -10.33 -0.25 3.80
N MET A 48 -9.47 -0.20 2.80
CA MET A 48 -9.55 0.69 1.64
C MET A 48 -9.42 -0.15 0.38
N ILE A 49 -10.25 0.12 -0.63
CA ILE A 49 -10.30 -0.64 -1.88
C ILE A 49 -10.46 0.36 -3.02
N ASP A 50 -9.49 0.44 -3.90
CA ASP A 50 -9.60 1.25 -5.12
C ASP A 50 -10.59 0.60 -6.09
N ASP A 51 -11.49 1.38 -6.65
CA ASP A 51 -12.39 0.97 -7.72
C ASP A 51 -11.87 1.46 -9.07
N SER A 52 -11.12 0.58 -9.75
CA SER A 52 -10.56 0.87 -11.08
C SER A 52 -11.60 0.94 -12.20
N GLY A 53 -12.82 0.46 -11.97
CA GLY A 53 -13.94 0.66 -12.87
C GLY A 53 -14.33 2.14 -13.03
N ILE A 54 -13.94 2.98 -12.06
CA ILE A 54 -14.18 4.43 -12.10
C ILE A 54 -12.87 5.14 -12.43
N LYS A 55 -12.77 5.74 -13.63
CA LYS A 55 -11.60 6.50 -14.09
C LYS A 55 -10.26 5.74 -13.95
N ALA A 56 -10.27 4.43 -14.13
CA ALA A 56 -9.09 3.56 -13.92
C ALA A 56 -8.41 3.74 -12.53
N GLY A 57 -9.18 4.01 -11.49
CA GLY A 57 -8.66 4.25 -10.15
C GLY A 57 -7.92 5.59 -9.98
N ALA A 58 -8.02 6.52 -10.94
CA ALA A 58 -7.39 7.83 -10.82
C ALA A 58 -8.04 8.67 -9.72
N ALA A 59 -7.25 9.13 -8.75
CA ALA A 59 -7.74 9.83 -7.58
C ALA A 59 -8.22 11.25 -7.90
N SER A 60 -9.50 11.51 -7.67
CA SER A 60 -10.10 12.85 -7.67
C SER A 60 -9.89 13.57 -6.34
N GLU A 61 -10.29 14.83 -6.24
CA GLU A 61 -10.26 15.56 -4.96
C GLU A 61 -11.10 14.86 -3.89
N ALA A 62 -12.28 14.35 -4.25
CA ALA A 62 -13.15 13.63 -3.33
C ALA A 62 -12.55 12.29 -2.86
N THR A 63 -11.85 11.56 -3.76
CA THR A 63 -11.11 10.34 -3.42
C THR A 63 -10.03 10.63 -2.38
N ILE A 64 -9.26 11.71 -2.60
CA ILE A 64 -8.19 12.12 -1.71
C ILE A 64 -8.74 12.53 -0.33
N ASP A 65 -9.84 13.29 -0.29
CA ASP A 65 -10.48 13.67 0.97
C ASP A 65 -10.98 12.48 1.77
N LYS A 66 -11.62 11.54 1.08
CA LYS A 66 -12.05 10.27 1.68
C LYS A 66 -10.87 9.49 2.25
N ALA A 67 -9.81 9.32 1.47
CA ALA A 67 -8.59 8.64 1.90
C ALA A 67 -7.97 9.32 3.13
N LEU A 68 -7.81 10.65 3.12
CA LEU A 68 -7.26 11.40 4.24
C LEU A 68 -8.10 11.24 5.52
N GLY A 69 -9.42 11.32 5.40
CA GLY A 69 -10.33 11.11 6.53
C GLY A 69 -10.22 9.69 7.11
N CYS A 70 -10.15 8.67 6.27
CA CYS A 70 -9.98 7.28 6.69
C CYS A 70 -8.63 7.05 7.38
N LEU A 71 -7.53 7.59 6.84
CA LEU A 71 -6.21 7.49 7.46
C LEU A 71 -6.11 8.23 8.80
N ASP A 72 -6.82 9.36 8.95
CA ASP A 72 -6.94 10.06 10.24
C ASP A 72 -7.68 9.22 11.29
N ILE A 73 -8.75 8.55 10.88
CA ILE A 73 -9.49 7.63 11.77
C ILE A 73 -8.61 6.44 12.14
N ALA A 74 -7.90 5.84 11.16
CA ALA A 74 -6.98 4.74 11.40
C ALA A 74 -5.91 5.12 12.42
N LEU A 75 -5.30 6.31 12.29
CA LEU A 75 -4.29 6.80 13.21
C LEU A 75 -4.85 7.02 14.63
N LYS A 76 -6.01 7.68 14.73
CA LYS A 76 -6.64 8.01 16.03
C LYS A 76 -7.15 6.76 16.77
N GLN A 77 -7.66 5.79 16.02
CA GLN A 77 -8.24 4.56 16.59
C GLN A 77 -7.23 3.40 16.62
N LYS A 78 -5.98 3.64 16.17
CA LYS A 78 -4.92 2.62 16.05
C LYS A 78 -5.38 1.38 15.28
N LEU A 79 -5.97 1.60 14.09
CA LEU A 79 -6.46 0.51 13.24
C LEU A 79 -5.40 0.13 12.22
N PRO A 80 -4.96 -1.14 12.15
CA PRO A 80 -4.21 -1.64 11.01
C PRO A 80 -4.93 -1.27 9.72
N CYS A 81 -4.20 -0.81 8.70
CA CYS A 81 -4.77 -0.36 7.44
C CYS A 81 -4.48 -1.39 6.34
N VAL A 82 -5.53 -1.94 5.74
CA VAL A 82 -5.43 -2.86 4.60
C VAL A 82 -5.96 -2.14 3.37
N HIS A 83 -5.12 -2.00 2.34
CA HIS A 83 -5.45 -1.30 1.11
C HIS A 83 -5.29 -2.23 -0.11
N LEU A 84 -6.40 -2.54 -0.79
CA LEU A 84 -6.38 -3.19 -2.09
C LEU A 84 -6.17 -2.12 -3.14
N VAL A 85 -5.01 -2.17 -3.81
CA VAL A 85 -4.52 -1.08 -4.65
C VAL A 85 -4.61 -1.42 -6.12
N GLU A 86 -5.34 -0.59 -6.85
CA GLU A 86 -5.41 -0.57 -8.31
C GLU A 86 -5.70 0.86 -8.78
N SER A 87 -4.64 1.65 -9.05
CA SER A 87 -4.78 3.09 -9.24
C SER A 87 -3.87 3.65 -10.33
N ALA A 88 -4.45 4.43 -11.24
CA ALA A 88 -3.69 5.20 -12.24
C ALA A 88 -3.00 6.47 -11.67
N GLY A 89 -3.05 6.69 -10.36
CA GLY A 89 -2.48 7.87 -9.71
C GLY A 89 -3.49 9.01 -9.60
N VAL A 90 -3.10 10.23 -9.97
CA VAL A 90 -3.97 11.43 -9.89
C VAL A 90 -4.74 11.62 -11.19
N ASP A 91 -5.97 12.13 -11.10
CA ASP A 91 -6.80 12.55 -12.24
C ASP A 91 -6.15 13.74 -12.96
N LEU A 92 -5.27 13.46 -13.93
CA LEU A 92 -4.50 14.46 -14.67
C LEU A 92 -5.36 15.45 -15.48
N PRO A 93 -6.47 15.07 -16.13
CA PRO A 93 -7.35 16.03 -16.80
C PRO A 93 -7.87 17.14 -15.89
N ASN A 94 -8.03 16.86 -14.60
CA ASN A 94 -8.51 17.80 -13.60
C ASN A 94 -7.38 18.29 -12.67
N TYR A 95 -6.14 18.33 -13.17
CA TYR A 95 -4.97 18.76 -12.42
C TYR A 95 -5.10 20.18 -11.86
N SER A 96 -4.72 20.32 -10.59
CA SER A 96 -4.47 21.62 -9.97
C SER A 96 -3.34 21.50 -8.93
N VAL A 97 -2.64 22.61 -8.66
CA VAL A 97 -1.59 22.63 -7.63
C VAL A 97 -2.16 22.26 -6.27
N LYS A 98 -3.39 22.68 -5.97
CA LYS A 98 -4.11 22.32 -4.74
C LYS A 98 -4.33 20.79 -4.64
N LEU A 99 -4.82 20.17 -5.72
CA LEU A 99 -5.04 18.72 -5.78
C LEU A 99 -3.74 17.95 -5.56
N TRP A 100 -2.67 18.38 -6.22
CA TRP A 100 -1.35 17.75 -6.10
C TRP A 100 -0.78 17.83 -4.69
N SER A 101 -0.81 19.02 -4.08
CA SER A 101 -0.37 19.22 -2.70
C SER A 101 -1.18 18.38 -1.72
N LYS A 102 -2.50 18.29 -1.93
CA LYS A 102 -3.40 17.50 -1.10
C LYS A 102 -3.14 15.99 -1.23
N PHE A 103 -2.85 15.51 -2.45
CA PHE A 103 -2.48 14.13 -2.68
C PHE A 103 -1.18 13.74 -1.95
N GLY A 104 -0.18 14.62 -1.92
CA GLY A 104 1.03 14.42 -1.11
C GLY A 104 0.76 14.21 0.38
N SER A 105 -0.36 14.75 0.90
CA SER A 105 -0.77 14.54 2.30
C SER A 105 -1.20 13.11 2.59
N VAL A 106 -1.64 12.34 1.59
CA VAL A 106 -1.95 10.90 1.75
C VAL A 106 -0.68 10.12 2.10
N PHE A 107 0.41 10.41 1.41
CA PHE A 107 1.72 9.80 1.69
C PHE A 107 2.22 10.15 3.09
N TYR A 108 2.13 11.44 3.46
CA TYR A 108 2.46 11.88 4.82
C TYR A 108 1.66 11.11 5.89
N LYS A 109 0.36 10.90 5.68
CA LYS A 109 -0.50 10.17 6.62
C LYS A 109 -0.12 8.70 6.73
N LYS A 110 0.20 8.03 5.62
CA LYS A 110 0.70 6.65 5.63
C LYS A 110 2.02 6.56 6.41
N ALA A 111 2.96 7.45 6.15
CA ALA A 111 4.21 7.51 6.91
C ALA A 111 3.96 7.74 8.42
N LYS A 112 2.94 8.50 8.79
CA LYS A 112 2.56 8.71 10.20
C LYS A 112 1.97 7.45 10.84
N LEU A 113 1.20 6.64 10.11
CA LEU A 113 0.71 5.34 10.59
C LEU A 113 1.89 4.41 10.90
N SER A 114 2.78 4.21 9.93
CA SER A 114 3.97 3.39 10.08
C SER A 114 4.85 3.87 11.25
N ALA A 115 5.13 5.17 11.34
CA ALA A 115 5.88 5.76 12.45
C ALA A 115 5.20 5.60 13.82
N ALA A 116 3.88 5.44 13.86
CA ALA A 116 3.13 5.15 15.08
C ALA A 116 3.05 3.64 15.40
N GLY A 117 3.71 2.78 14.62
CA GLY A 117 3.67 1.33 14.73
C GLY A 117 2.34 0.72 14.28
N ILE A 118 1.52 1.45 13.53
CA ILE A 118 0.25 0.97 13.00
C ILE A 118 0.50 0.44 11.60
N PRO A 119 0.41 -0.86 11.34
CA PRO A 119 0.79 -1.46 10.07
C PRO A 119 -0.12 -1.01 8.93
N VAL A 120 0.51 -0.70 7.80
CA VAL A 120 -0.12 -0.45 6.51
C VAL A 120 0.21 -1.62 5.60
N ILE A 121 -0.80 -2.35 5.15
CA ILE A 121 -0.68 -3.54 4.33
C ILE A 121 -1.30 -3.23 2.98
N ALA A 122 -0.55 -3.38 1.90
CA ALA A 122 -1.06 -3.24 0.54
C ALA A 122 -1.24 -4.61 -0.13
N ILE A 123 -2.36 -4.76 -0.85
CA ILE A 123 -2.56 -5.85 -1.80
C ILE A 123 -2.49 -5.24 -3.19
N LEU A 124 -1.41 -5.53 -3.92
CA LEU A 124 -1.20 -5.10 -5.29
C LEU A 124 -1.80 -6.14 -6.23
N HIS A 125 -3.07 -5.94 -6.60
CA HIS A 125 -3.83 -6.91 -7.39
C HIS A 125 -4.13 -6.45 -8.82
N GLY A 126 -3.77 -5.22 -9.16
CA GLY A 126 -3.94 -4.63 -10.49
C GLY A 126 -2.84 -3.64 -10.81
N PHE A 127 -3.06 -2.84 -11.87
CA PHE A 127 -2.12 -1.82 -12.31
C PHE A 127 -2.14 -0.62 -11.37
N SER A 128 -0.98 -0.28 -10.81
CA SER A 128 -0.80 0.88 -9.94
C SER A 128 0.36 1.72 -10.46
N THR A 129 0.05 2.88 -11.02
CA THR A 129 1.04 3.74 -11.67
C THR A 129 1.17 5.10 -11.00
N ALA A 130 2.29 5.77 -11.20
CA ALA A 130 2.59 7.08 -10.66
C ALA A 130 2.35 7.15 -9.14
N GLY A 131 1.44 8.01 -8.69
CA GLY A 131 1.05 8.12 -7.28
C GLY A 131 0.41 6.85 -6.70
N GLY A 132 -0.22 6.01 -7.54
CA GLY A 132 -0.71 4.68 -7.16
C GLY A 132 0.42 3.75 -6.73
N ALA A 133 1.55 3.75 -7.43
CA ALA A 133 2.72 2.96 -7.07
C ALA A 133 3.32 3.36 -5.71
N TYR A 134 3.25 4.65 -5.34
CA TYR A 134 3.67 5.11 -4.02
C TYR A 134 2.84 4.51 -2.88
N GLN A 135 1.57 4.17 -3.13
CA GLN A 135 0.73 3.50 -2.13
C GLN A 135 1.32 2.15 -1.73
N ILE A 136 1.97 1.48 -2.68
CA ILE A 136 2.67 0.20 -2.46
C ILE A 136 3.99 0.44 -1.74
N GLY A 137 4.85 1.30 -2.29
CA GLY A 137 6.20 1.57 -1.77
C GLY A 137 6.24 2.18 -0.36
N MET A 138 5.10 2.69 0.14
CA MET A 138 4.97 3.24 1.49
C MET A 138 4.20 2.32 2.44
N SER A 139 3.87 1.11 2.03
CA SER A 139 3.24 0.12 2.90
C SER A 139 4.31 -0.70 3.64
N ASP A 140 3.98 -1.12 4.86
CA ASP A 140 4.87 -1.91 5.70
C ASP A 140 4.94 -3.37 5.25
N TYR A 141 3.87 -3.85 4.59
CA TYR A 141 3.80 -5.18 3.97
C TYR A 141 3.09 -5.10 2.62
N VAL A 142 3.59 -5.82 1.64
CA VAL A 142 3.03 -5.87 0.29
C VAL A 142 2.75 -7.31 -0.13
N ILE A 143 1.50 -7.56 -0.51
CA ILE A 143 1.05 -8.82 -1.10
C ILE A 143 0.82 -8.56 -2.58
N GLY A 144 1.56 -9.23 -3.47
CA GLY A 144 1.46 -9.04 -4.92
C GLY A 144 0.81 -10.23 -5.63
N VAL A 145 -0.17 -9.97 -6.48
CA VAL A 145 -0.88 -10.99 -7.27
C VAL A 145 -0.17 -11.18 -8.61
N LYS A 146 0.36 -12.38 -8.83
CA LYS A 146 1.11 -12.76 -10.06
C LYS A 146 0.33 -12.48 -11.33
N GLY A 147 1.05 -12.01 -12.34
CA GLY A 147 0.53 -11.77 -13.67
C GLY A 147 -0.45 -10.59 -13.77
N ASN A 148 -0.92 -10.05 -12.63
CA ASN A 148 -1.92 -8.99 -12.58
C ASN A 148 -1.39 -7.73 -11.87
N GLY A 149 -0.74 -7.88 -10.74
CA GLY A 149 -0.19 -6.76 -9.97
C GLY A 149 1.01 -6.12 -10.67
N MET A 150 0.98 -4.79 -10.77
CA MET A 150 2.06 -3.99 -11.36
C MET A 150 2.15 -2.65 -10.62
N ALA A 151 3.35 -2.29 -10.18
CA ALA A 151 3.63 -0.98 -9.59
C ALA A 151 4.82 -0.33 -10.29
N ALA A 152 4.60 0.80 -10.94
CA ALA A 152 5.66 1.55 -11.62
C ALA A 152 5.31 3.04 -11.71
N LEU A 153 6.33 3.86 -11.95
CA LEU A 153 6.11 5.29 -12.18
C LEU A 153 5.30 5.53 -13.47
N ALA A 154 5.50 4.68 -14.48
CA ALA A 154 4.82 4.75 -15.76
C ALA A 154 4.74 3.36 -16.41
N GLY A 155 3.71 3.12 -17.21
CA GLY A 155 3.60 1.91 -18.04
C GLY A 155 4.46 1.95 -19.30
N SER A 156 4.50 0.83 -20.02
CA SER A 156 5.31 0.61 -21.23
C SER A 156 5.11 1.66 -22.33
N ALA A 157 3.89 2.13 -22.53
CA ALA A 157 3.58 3.12 -23.56
C ALA A 157 4.26 4.48 -23.27
N LEU A 158 4.23 4.93 -22.02
CA LEU A 158 4.86 6.18 -21.61
C LEU A 158 6.39 6.06 -21.59
N LEU A 159 6.93 4.93 -21.15
CA LEU A 159 8.38 4.65 -21.22
C LEU A 159 8.85 4.76 -22.66
N LYS A 160 8.19 4.07 -23.60
CA LYS A 160 8.53 4.14 -25.03
C LYS A 160 8.47 5.55 -25.59
N ALA A 161 7.45 6.33 -25.22
CA ALA A 161 7.30 7.71 -25.68
C ALA A 161 8.39 8.63 -25.13
N ALA A 162 8.84 8.41 -23.88
CA ALA A 162 9.82 9.25 -23.22
C ALA A 162 11.27 8.91 -23.56
N THR A 163 11.61 7.62 -23.70
CA THR A 163 12.99 7.15 -23.83
C THR A 163 13.27 6.41 -25.15
N GLY A 164 12.24 5.99 -25.88
CA GLY A 164 12.34 5.12 -27.04
C GLY A 164 12.53 3.63 -26.70
N GLU A 165 12.66 3.27 -25.44
CA GLU A 165 12.84 1.90 -25.00
C GLU A 165 11.55 1.08 -25.12
N ASN A 166 11.69 -0.21 -25.43
CA ASN A 166 10.60 -1.17 -25.43
C ASN A 166 10.81 -2.15 -24.28
N ALA A 167 9.91 -2.12 -23.31
CA ALA A 167 9.84 -3.08 -22.22
C ALA A 167 8.36 -3.44 -21.97
N SER A 168 8.11 -4.65 -21.48
CA SER A 168 6.76 -5.02 -21.06
C SER A 168 6.40 -4.38 -19.71
N ASN A 169 5.12 -4.27 -19.38
CA ASN A 169 4.72 -3.78 -18.07
C ASN A 169 5.23 -4.68 -16.94
N SER A 170 5.30 -6.00 -17.17
CA SER A 170 5.87 -6.96 -16.21
C SER A 170 7.36 -6.73 -15.95
N ASP A 171 8.13 -6.35 -16.99
CA ASP A 171 9.56 -6.05 -16.83
C ASP A 171 9.80 -4.73 -16.09
N ILE A 172 8.89 -3.76 -16.27
CA ILE A 172 9.01 -2.43 -15.66
C ILE A 172 8.62 -2.45 -14.18
N GLY A 173 7.55 -3.17 -13.82
CA GLY A 173 7.00 -3.09 -12.49
C GLY A 173 6.08 -4.24 -12.08
N GLY A 174 6.18 -5.41 -12.73
CA GLY A 174 5.42 -6.59 -12.33
C GLY A 174 5.79 -7.07 -10.93
N VAL A 175 4.82 -7.65 -10.21
CA VAL A 175 5.02 -8.11 -8.83
C VAL A 175 6.10 -9.18 -8.72
N GLU A 176 6.28 -10.02 -9.75
CA GLU A 176 7.34 -11.01 -9.81
C GLU A 176 8.72 -10.36 -9.82
N MET A 177 8.88 -9.30 -10.61
CA MET A 177 10.12 -8.52 -10.64
C MET A 177 10.35 -7.83 -9.29
N HIS A 178 9.32 -7.21 -8.71
CA HIS A 178 9.42 -6.57 -7.41
C HIS A 178 9.73 -7.54 -6.27
N SER A 179 9.24 -8.77 -6.34
CA SER A 179 9.56 -9.79 -5.33
C SER A 179 11.01 -10.27 -5.41
N VAL A 180 11.57 -10.41 -6.62
CA VAL A 180 12.91 -11.03 -6.82
C VAL A 180 14.02 -9.99 -6.90
N VAL A 181 13.76 -8.84 -7.54
CA VAL A 181 14.80 -7.85 -7.85
C VAL A 181 14.84 -6.71 -6.84
N THR A 182 13.69 -6.11 -6.53
CA THR A 182 13.64 -4.94 -5.64
C THR A 182 13.37 -5.28 -4.19
N GLY A 183 12.81 -6.47 -3.92
CA GLY A 183 12.39 -6.87 -2.57
C GLY A 183 11.18 -6.09 -2.03
N SER A 184 10.46 -5.36 -2.88
CA SER A 184 9.33 -4.52 -2.48
C SER A 184 7.99 -5.27 -2.40
N VAL A 185 7.97 -6.56 -2.71
CA VAL A 185 6.83 -7.46 -2.59
C VAL A 185 7.24 -8.65 -1.75
N GLU A 186 6.80 -8.68 -0.49
CA GLU A 186 7.16 -9.73 0.47
C GLU A 186 6.39 -11.03 0.22
N TYR A 187 5.11 -10.91 -0.15
CA TYR A 187 4.22 -12.05 -0.35
C TYR A 187 3.76 -12.12 -1.79
N LEU A 188 4.26 -13.11 -2.53
CA LEU A 188 3.87 -13.33 -3.91
C LEU A 188 2.83 -14.44 -3.98
N VAL A 189 1.61 -14.11 -4.43
CA VAL A 189 0.45 -15.00 -4.46
C VAL A 189 -0.04 -15.23 -5.88
N ASN A 190 -0.81 -16.31 -6.11
CA ASN A 190 -1.21 -16.72 -7.46
C ASN A 190 -2.46 -16.00 -7.97
N ASP A 191 -3.35 -15.60 -7.06
CA ASP A 191 -4.62 -14.94 -7.40
C ASP A 191 -5.16 -14.09 -6.24
N ASP A 192 -6.27 -13.41 -6.49
CA ASP A 192 -6.92 -12.54 -5.50
C ASP A 192 -7.45 -13.34 -4.29
N ALA A 193 -7.91 -14.58 -4.49
CA ALA A 193 -8.40 -15.40 -3.39
C ALA A 193 -7.26 -15.76 -2.42
N GLU A 194 -6.09 -16.10 -2.94
CA GLU A 194 -4.89 -16.35 -2.14
C GLU A 194 -4.41 -15.07 -1.44
N SER A 195 -4.54 -13.90 -2.08
CA SER A 195 -4.19 -12.62 -1.47
C SER A 195 -5.03 -12.33 -0.22
N ILE A 196 -6.33 -12.63 -0.29
CA ILE A 196 -7.25 -12.50 0.84
C ILE A 196 -6.89 -13.46 1.99
N VAL A 197 -6.56 -14.72 1.66
CA VAL A 197 -6.10 -15.68 2.68
C VAL A 197 -4.80 -15.20 3.32
N THR A 198 -3.88 -14.67 2.52
CA THR A 198 -2.57 -14.21 2.99
C THR A 198 -2.69 -13.00 3.91
N VAL A 199 -3.48 -11.98 3.55
CA VAL A 199 -3.66 -10.82 4.41
C VAL A 199 -4.36 -11.17 5.73
N ARG A 200 -5.31 -12.11 5.71
CA ARG A 200 -5.97 -12.60 6.92
C ARG A 200 -4.97 -13.28 7.87
N LYS A 201 -4.08 -14.13 7.34
CA LYS A 201 -3.01 -14.75 8.11
C LYS A 201 -2.03 -13.72 8.67
N LEU A 202 -1.65 -12.73 7.84
CA LEU A 202 -0.75 -11.67 8.28
C LEU A 202 -1.35 -10.86 9.43
N ILE A 203 -2.61 -10.45 9.34
CA ILE A 203 -3.30 -9.73 10.42
C ILE A 203 -3.37 -10.57 11.70
N ASP A 204 -3.66 -11.87 11.59
CA ASP A 204 -3.69 -12.79 12.72
C ASP A 204 -2.33 -12.87 13.42
N GLN A 205 -1.24 -12.98 12.65
CA GLN A 205 0.14 -13.06 13.15
C GLN A 205 0.64 -11.78 13.84
N LEU A 206 0.02 -10.63 13.55
CA LEU A 206 0.39 -9.36 14.20
C LEU A 206 0.03 -9.34 15.69
N ASN A 207 -0.88 -10.21 16.15
CA ASN A 207 -1.39 -10.24 17.53
C ASN A 207 -1.82 -8.83 18.01
N TRP A 208 -2.47 -8.07 17.12
CA TRP A 208 -2.70 -6.63 17.29
C TRP A 208 -3.50 -6.28 18.53
N ASN A 209 -4.50 -7.11 18.85
CA ASN A 209 -5.37 -6.90 20.03
C ASN A 209 -4.65 -7.17 21.36
N GLU A 210 -3.54 -7.91 21.36
CA GLU A 210 -2.78 -8.28 22.55
C GLU A 210 -1.68 -7.25 22.86
N ASN A 211 -1.28 -6.45 21.87
CA ASN A 211 -0.18 -5.49 21.99
C ASN A 211 -0.46 -4.30 22.92
N ASP A 212 -1.71 -4.08 23.35
CA ASP A 212 -2.05 -3.06 24.34
C ASP A 212 -1.77 -3.52 25.79
N ALA A 213 -1.51 -4.80 26.02
CA ALA A 213 -1.45 -5.38 27.38
C ALA A 213 -0.06 -5.76 27.88
N GLN A 214 0.93 -5.99 27.06
CA GLN A 214 2.27 -6.33 27.52
C GLN A 214 3.36 -5.85 26.53
N LYS A 215 4.26 -5.00 27.00
CA LYS A 215 5.61 -4.95 26.45
C LYS A 215 6.24 -6.31 26.71
N THR A 216 6.05 -7.24 25.80
CA THR A 216 6.80 -8.49 25.81
C THR A 216 8.28 -8.09 25.72
N THR A 217 9.05 -8.40 26.74
CA THR A 217 10.49 -8.45 26.63
C THR A 217 10.78 -9.49 25.56
N LEU A 218 11.06 -9.01 24.34
CA LEU A 218 11.51 -9.89 23.27
C LEU A 218 12.80 -10.54 23.75
N ASN A 219 12.76 -11.86 23.95
CA ASN A 219 13.99 -12.62 24.07
C ASN A 219 14.61 -12.61 22.67
N PHE A 220 15.73 -11.94 22.53
CA PHE A 220 16.55 -11.97 21.33
C PHE A 220 17.82 -12.77 21.62
N GLU A 221 18.35 -13.40 20.60
CA GLU A 221 19.68 -13.99 20.63
C GLU A 221 20.69 -12.90 20.29
N GLU A 222 21.84 -12.93 20.92
CA GLU A 222 22.94 -12.02 20.58
C GLU A 222 23.40 -12.27 19.14
N PRO A 223 23.86 -11.23 18.44
CA PRO A 223 24.38 -11.38 17.08
C PRO A 223 25.47 -12.44 16.99
N GLU A 224 25.53 -13.18 15.87
CA GLU A 224 26.52 -14.24 15.65
C GLU A 224 27.95 -13.71 15.62
N TYR A 225 28.12 -12.46 15.14
CA TYR A 225 29.42 -11.79 15.02
C TYR A 225 29.39 -10.39 15.63
N PRO A 226 30.56 -9.83 15.99
CA PRO A 226 30.66 -8.51 16.58
C PRO A 226 30.17 -7.41 15.62
N ILE A 227 29.39 -6.46 16.12
CA ILE A 227 28.86 -5.33 15.34
C ILE A 227 29.98 -4.43 14.80
N GLU A 228 31.11 -4.36 15.48
CA GLU A 228 32.27 -3.56 15.09
C GLU A 228 32.86 -3.98 13.74
N ASP A 229 32.68 -5.24 13.34
CA ASP A 229 33.13 -5.75 12.05
C ASP A 229 32.44 -5.10 10.87
N LEU A 230 31.26 -4.47 11.07
CA LEU A 230 30.54 -3.73 10.02
C LEU A 230 31.39 -2.65 9.35
N ALA A 231 32.32 -2.05 10.09
CA ALA A 231 33.26 -1.08 9.55
C ALA A 231 34.17 -1.63 8.42
N GLY A 232 34.39 -2.96 8.40
CA GLY A 232 35.15 -3.64 7.35
C GLY A 232 34.30 -4.28 6.25
N ILE A 233 33.00 -4.45 6.48
CA ILE A 233 32.07 -5.13 5.56
C ILE A 233 31.37 -4.14 4.65
N VAL A 234 30.87 -3.03 5.21
CA VAL A 234 30.16 -1.99 4.46
C VAL A 234 31.19 -1.02 3.88
N PRO A 235 31.39 -0.99 2.54
CA PRO A 235 32.38 -0.13 1.95
C PRO A 235 31.97 1.35 2.03
N THR A 236 32.97 2.22 2.18
CA THR A 236 32.76 3.68 2.11
C THR A 236 32.52 4.17 0.67
N ASP A 237 32.86 3.36 -0.30
CA ASP A 237 32.62 3.61 -1.72
C ASP A 237 31.29 2.99 -2.14
N TYR A 238 30.26 3.80 -2.36
CA TYR A 238 28.90 3.37 -2.72
C TYR A 238 28.79 2.63 -4.08
N SER A 239 29.83 2.66 -4.90
CA SER A 239 29.89 1.86 -6.14
C SER A 239 30.19 0.38 -5.90
N LYS A 240 30.65 0.02 -4.72
CA LYS A 240 30.99 -1.34 -4.35
C LYS A 240 29.84 -2.03 -3.64
N GLY A 241 29.42 -3.17 -4.17
CA GLY A 241 28.44 -4.03 -3.51
C GLY A 241 29.05 -4.77 -2.31
N TYR A 242 28.20 -5.15 -1.37
CA TYR A 242 28.52 -6.04 -0.26
C TYR A 242 27.36 -7.02 -0.01
N ASP A 243 27.63 -8.13 0.68
CA ASP A 243 26.60 -9.09 1.02
C ASP A 243 25.82 -8.61 2.27
N VAL A 244 24.56 -8.29 2.10
CA VAL A 244 23.70 -7.82 3.22
C VAL A 244 23.53 -8.87 4.31
N ARG A 245 23.71 -10.17 4.03
CA ARG A 245 23.64 -11.23 5.04
C ARG A 245 24.75 -11.11 6.06
N GLU A 246 25.90 -10.56 5.69
CA GLU A 246 27.00 -10.25 6.59
C GLU A 246 26.63 -9.13 7.58
N VAL A 247 25.77 -8.20 7.14
CA VAL A 247 25.22 -7.15 8.03
C VAL A 247 24.20 -7.77 9.00
N ILE A 248 23.28 -8.58 8.48
CA ILE A 248 22.22 -9.22 9.29
C ILE A 248 22.82 -10.11 10.39
N ALA A 249 23.91 -10.83 10.09
CA ALA A 249 24.56 -11.69 11.06
C ALA A 249 25.24 -10.94 12.23
N ARG A 250 25.26 -9.59 12.19
CA ARG A 250 25.85 -8.69 13.20
C ARG A 250 24.84 -7.73 13.84
N LEU A 251 23.55 -7.87 13.51
CA LEU A 251 22.46 -7.11 14.09
C LEU A 251 21.47 -8.01 14.83
#